data_ddcbd532a7886ce38dd00eebebd96cee
#
_entry.id   ddcbd532a7886ce38dd00eebebd96cee
#
_cell.length_a   1.000
_cell.length_b   1.000
_cell.length_c   1.000
_cell.angle_alpha   90.00
_cell.angle_beta   90.00
_cell.angle_gamma   90.00
#
_symmetry.space_group_name_H-M   'P 1'
#
loop_
_entity.id
_entity.type
_entity.pdbx_description
1 polymer ?
#
loop_
_entity_poly.entity_id
_entity_poly.type
_entity_poly.pdbx_seq_one_letter_code
_entity_poly.pdbx_strand_id
1 'polypeptide(L)'
;MSQEPAPEVQGVPVTALNWQDPPANRWAFWHVGDILPTYRVPRGDGAPWPLPAAAARSDLLSVPVTRMDRTAGAQSASTVGDVLADTYTDAYLVLQDGALVTEWYGPLGAPDRPHALMSVTKSVVGCVAAVLIDRGLLDPDAEITSYVPELAGSGYAGALVRHVYDMRSGVRFLEEYANPDSDIRRLDEWVEWQSG
;
A
#
# COMPACT_ATOMS: atom_id res chain seq x y z
N MET A 1 14.66 -31.32 -7.07
CA MET A 1 14.78 -30.01 -6.43
C MET A 1 13.90 -30.07 -5.18
N SER A 2 14.50 -30.13 -3.99
CA SER A 2 13.74 -30.06 -2.73
C SER A 2 13.22 -28.63 -2.60
N GLN A 3 11.91 -28.46 -2.71
CA GLN A 3 11.28 -27.17 -2.34
C GLN A 3 11.56 -26.94 -0.86
N GLU A 4 12.20 -25.81 -0.53
CA GLU A 4 12.23 -25.37 0.84
C GLU A 4 10.79 -25.25 1.36
N PRO A 5 10.51 -25.66 2.60
CA PRO A 5 9.17 -25.52 3.15
C PRO A 5 8.74 -24.06 3.13
N ALA A 6 7.48 -23.80 2.83
CA ALA A 6 6.92 -22.46 2.88
C ALA A 6 7.19 -21.83 4.28
N PRO A 7 7.56 -20.55 4.34
CA PRO A 7 7.77 -19.88 5.61
C PRO A 7 6.46 -19.89 6.42
N GLU A 8 6.58 -19.98 7.74
CA GLU A 8 5.44 -20.00 8.65
C GLU A 8 5.47 -18.78 9.57
N VAL A 9 4.29 -18.21 9.82
CA VAL A 9 4.08 -17.15 10.80
C VAL A 9 3.08 -17.66 11.83
N GLN A 10 3.51 -17.78 13.08
CA GLN A 10 2.67 -18.32 14.18
C GLN A 10 2.05 -19.69 13.85
N GLY A 11 2.80 -20.56 13.15
CA GLY A 11 2.33 -21.87 12.74
C GLY A 11 1.41 -21.87 11.52
N VAL A 12 1.22 -20.74 10.85
CA VAL A 12 0.45 -20.62 9.60
C VAL A 12 1.42 -20.53 8.43
N PRO A 13 1.39 -21.51 7.49
CA PRO A 13 2.20 -21.43 6.28
C PRO A 13 1.79 -20.23 5.43
N VAL A 14 2.77 -19.48 4.91
CA VAL A 14 2.54 -18.36 4.00
C VAL A 14 2.44 -18.88 2.57
N THR A 15 1.37 -18.53 1.89
CA THR A 15 1.07 -18.96 0.53
C THR A 15 0.53 -17.78 -0.30
N ALA A 16 0.43 -17.97 -1.62
CA ALA A 16 -0.25 -17.01 -2.49
C ALA A 16 -1.75 -16.84 -2.18
N LEU A 17 -2.34 -17.76 -1.40
CA LEU A 17 -3.76 -17.72 -1.03
C LEU A 17 -4.03 -16.83 0.20
N ASN A 18 -3.06 -16.72 1.10
CA ASN A 18 -3.27 -16.07 2.39
C ASN A 18 -2.25 -14.96 2.71
N TRP A 19 -1.41 -14.60 1.76
CA TRP A 19 -0.33 -13.64 1.98
C TRP A 19 -0.80 -12.25 2.46
N GLN A 20 -2.05 -11.89 2.19
CA GLN A 20 -2.67 -10.65 2.64
C GLN A 20 -3.35 -10.78 4.01
N ASP A 21 -3.59 -11.99 4.48
CA ASP A 21 -4.34 -12.25 5.69
C ASP A 21 -3.43 -12.38 6.92
N PRO A 22 -3.89 -11.92 8.10
CA PRO A 22 -3.17 -12.20 9.34
C PRO A 22 -3.17 -13.71 9.67
N PRO A 23 -2.08 -14.25 10.23
CA PRO A 23 -0.81 -13.59 10.54
C PRO A 23 0.20 -13.62 9.38
N ALA A 24 -0.10 -14.26 8.26
CA ALA A 24 0.81 -14.47 7.14
C ALA A 24 1.33 -13.15 6.56
N ASN A 25 0.48 -12.11 6.50
CA ASN A 25 0.81 -10.79 5.98
C ASN A 25 2.00 -10.12 6.71
N ARG A 26 2.25 -10.45 7.97
CA ARG A 26 3.37 -9.90 8.75
C ARG A 26 4.73 -10.25 8.15
N TRP A 27 4.85 -11.42 7.52
CA TRP A 27 6.04 -11.83 6.80
C TRP A 27 5.94 -11.45 5.31
N ALA A 28 4.77 -11.70 4.73
CA ALA A 28 4.53 -11.57 3.29
C ALA A 28 4.79 -10.16 2.76
N PHE A 29 4.41 -9.11 3.49
CA PHE A 29 4.58 -7.72 3.06
C PHE A 29 6.06 -7.30 2.95
N TRP A 30 6.97 -8.04 3.57
CA TRP A 30 8.42 -7.87 3.40
C TRP A 30 8.99 -8.76 2.29
N HIS A 31 8.23 -9.75 1.82
CA HIS A 31 8.71 -10.83 0.95
C HIS A 31 7.76 -11.08 -0.24
N VAL A 32 7.07 -10.07 -0.73
CA VAL A 32 6.10 -10.23 -1.84
C VAL A 32 6.73 -10.90 -3.05
N GLY A 33 8.00 -10.60 -3.35
CA GLY A 33 8.73 -11.20 -4.47
C GLY A 33 9.01 -12.70 -4.33
N ASP A 34 8.88 -13.26 -3.13
CA ASP A 34 9.06 -14.68 -2.87
C ASP A 34 7.72 -15.45 -3.03
N ILE A 35 6.61 -14.72 -3.10
CA ILE A 35 5.24 -15.26 -3.17
C ILE A 35 4.64 -15.07 -4.56
N LEU A 36 4.77 -13.87 -5.10
CA LEU A 36 4.15 -13.45 -6.35
C LEU A 36 5.22 -13.07 -7.39
N PRO A 37 4.93 -13.25 -8.69
CA PRO A 37 5.79 -12.70 -9.74
C PRO A 37 5.92 -11.19 -9.60
N THR A 38 7.14 -10.70 -9.40
CA THR A 38 7.42 -9.28 -9.25
C THR A 38 8.56 -8.83 -10.15
N TYR A 39 8.56 -7.56 -10.49
CA TYR A 39 9.70 -6.92 -11.16
C TYR A 39 10.31 -5.89 -10.23
N ARG A 40 11.60 -6.02 -9.98
CA ARG A 40 12.33 -5.07 -9.13
C ARG A 40 12.74 -3.84 -9.94
N VAL A 41 12.14 -2.70 -9.63
CA VAL A 41 12.54 -1.40 -10.17
C VAL A 41 13.57 -0.78 -9.23
N PRO A 42 14.84 -0.65 -9.63
CA PRO A 42 15.85 -0.01 -8.78
C PRO A 42 15.58 1.50 -8.67
N ARG A 43 15.95 2.09 -7.54
CA ARG A 43 15.81 3.53 -7.32
C ARG A 43 16.69 4.42 -8.23
N GLY A 44 17.60 3.81 -9.01
CA GLY A 44 18.61 4.51 -9.78
C GLY A 44 19.86 4.86 -8.96
N ASP A 45 20.85 5.48 -9.63
CA ASP A 45 22.19 5.74 -9.07
C ASP A 45 22.30 7.09 -8.35
N GLY A 46 21.22 7.87 -8.31
CA GLY A 46 21.19 9.18 -7.62
C GLY A 46 21.41 9.05 -6.12
N ALA A 47 22.06 10.04 -5.53
CA ALA A 47 22.17 10.11 -4.07
C ALA A 47 20.77 10.17 -3.42
N PRO A 48 20.56 9.48 -2.30
CA PRO A 48 19.32 9.65 -1.53
C PRO A 48 19.13 11.11 -1.12
N TRP A 49 17.87 11.57 -1.14
CA TRP A 49 17.56 12.87 -0.56
C TRP A 49 17.85 12.81 0.94
N PRO A 50 18.69 13.72 1.47
CA PRO A 50 18.98 13.71 2.89
C PRO A 50 17.73 14.13 3.67
N LEU A 51 17.41 13.40 4.74
CA LEU A 51 16.44 13.80 5.73
C LEU A 51 17.20 14.34 6.94
N PRO A 52 17.34 15.67 7.10
CA PRO A 52 18.01 16.22 8.25
C PRO A 52 17.26 15.81 9.52
N ALA A 53 18.00 15.41 10.55
CA ALA A 53 17.40 15.13 11.84
C ALA A 53 17.05 16.44 12.55
N ALA A 54 15.83 16.55 13.05
CA ALA A 54 15.44 17.58 14.02
C ALA A 54 15.70 17.09 15.45
N ALA A 55 15.37 17.91 16.43
CA ALA A 55 15.32 17.45 17.81
C ALA A 55 14.34 16.29 17.93
N ALA A 56 14.83 15.14 18.34
CA ALA A 56 14.01 13.92 18.42
C ALA A 56 12.82 14.11 19.37
N ARG A 57 11.63 13.73 18.91
CA ARG A 57 10.38 13.71 19.65
C ARG A 57 10.07 12.28 20.09
N SER A 58 10.91 11.75 21.01
CA SER A 58 10.69 10.42 21.58
C SER A 58 9.38 10.31 22.39
N ASP A 59 8.83 11.44 22.82
CA ASP A 59 7.56 11.55 23.51
C ASP A 59 6.36 11.22 22.61
N LEU A 60 6.49 11.28 21.28
CA LEU A 60 5.38 11.02 20.37
C LEU A 60 4.74 9.64 20.54
N LEU A 61 5.53 8.63 20.85
CA LEU A 61 4.99 7.29 21.09
C LEU A 61 4.18 7.20 22.40
N SER A 62 4.44 8.07 23.35
CA SER A 62 3.75 8.15 24.65
C SER A 62 2.53 9.09 24.62
N VAL A 63 2.27 9.77 23.49
CA VAL A 63 1.12 10.66 23.36
C VAL A 63 -0.17 9.88 23.57
N PRO A 64 -1.02 10.31 24.55
CA PRO A 64 -2.28 9.65 24.80
C PRO A 64 -3.25 9.86 23.64
N VAL A 65 -3.94 8.81 23.23
CA VAL A 65 -4.95 8.81 22.19
C VAL A 65 -6.20 8.07 22.66
N THR A 66 -7.33 8.39 22.07
CA THR A 66 -8.56 7.61 22.26
C THR A 66 -8.73 6.67 21.08
N ARG A 67 -8.73 5.39 21.36
CA ARG A 67 -9.00 4.34 20.39
C ARG A 67 -10.50 4.08 20.32
N MET A 68 -11.03 3.97 19.11
CA MET A 68 -12.44 3.61 18.89
C MET A 68 -12.51 2.19 18.29
N ASP A 69 -13.21 1.30 18.97
CA ASP A 69 -13.62 0.04 18.39
C ASP A 69 -14.73 0.29 17.36
N ARG A 70 -14.45 0.08 16.10
CA ARG A 70 -15.39 0.36 14.99
C ARG A 70 -16.59 -0.58 15.00
N THR A 71 -16.47 -1.77 15.60
CA THR A 71 -17.52 -2.77 15.66
C THR A 71 -18.42 -2.56 16.87
N ALA A 72 -17.84 -2.32 18.04
CA ALA A 72 -18.57 -2.15 19.30
C ALA A 72 -18.90 -0.67 19.60
N GLY A 73 -18.28 0.29 18.88
CA GLY A 73 -18.41 1.73 19.18
C GLY A 73 -17.80 2.14 20.52
N ALA A 74 -17.10 1.23 21.18
CA ALA A 74 -16.48 1.48 22.48
C ALA A 74 -15.21 2.32 22.32
N GLN A 75 -14.96 3.21 23.28
CA GLN A 75 -13.76 4.02 23.36
C GLN A 75 -12.86 3.52 24.50
N SER A 76 -11.56 3.48 24.25
CA SER A 76 -10.56 3.13 25.24
C SER A 76 -9.38 4.09 25.18
N ALA A 77 -8.77 4.37 26.34
CA ALA A 77 -7.52 5.11 26.43
C ALA A 77 -6.37 4.22 25.91
N SER A 78 -5.46 4.81 25.15
CA SER A 78 -4.29 4.15 24.57
C SER A 78 -3.19 5.18 24.39
N THR A 79 -2.02 4.75 23.89
CA THR A 79 -0.97 5.63 23.41
C THR A 79 -0.72 5.41 21.91
N VAL A 80 -0.03 6.34 21.26
CA VAL A 80 0.41 6.15 19.87
C VAL A 80 1.20 4.83 19.75
N GLY A 81 2.13 4.58 20.65
CA GLY A 81 2.95 3.36 20.66
C GLY A 81 2.12 2.08 20.78
N ASP A 82 1.10 2.06 21.65
CA ASP A 82 0.21 0.91 21.78
C ASP A 82 -0.58 0.67 20.49
N VAL A 83 -1.08 1.75 19.87
CA VAL A 83 -1.80 1.63 18.59
C VAL A 83 -0.91 1.07 17.50
N LEU A 84 0.34 1.57 17.37
CA LEU A 84 1.30 1.05 16.40
C LEU A 84 1.59 -0.44 16.61
N ALA A 85 1.76 -0.86 17.87
CA ALA A 85 1.99 -2.27 18.22
C ALA A 85 0.79 -3.16 17.89
N ASP A 86 -0.41 -2.72 18.27
CA ASP A 86 -1.65 -3.49 18.10
C ASP A 86 -2.10 -3.59 16.64
N THR A 87 -1.74 -2.61 15.81
CA THR A 87 -2.04 -2.61 14.37
C THR A 87 -0.93 -3.24 13.52
N TYR A 88 0.07 -3.85 14.18
CA TYR A 88 1.21 -4.48 13.51
C TYR A 88 1.96 -3.53 12.58
N THR A 89 2.05 -2.27 12.95
CA THR A 89 2.78 -1.26 12.16
C THR A 89 4.26 -1.62 12.11
N ASP A 90 4.81 -1.67 10.93
CA ASP A 90 6.19 -2.07 10.70
C ASP A 90 7.17 -0.91 10.76
N ALA A 91 6.74 0.29 10.33
CA ALA A 91 7.54 1.51 10.43
C ALA A 91 6.65 2.74 10.63
N TYR A 92 7.14 3.70 11.39
CA TYR A 92 6.47 4.97 11.63
C TYR A 92 7.48 6.11 11.67
N LEU A 93 7.36 7.02 10.73
CA LEU A 93 8.24 8.18 10.60
C LEU A 93 7.40 9.46 10.61
N VAL A 94 7.89 10.46 11.31
CA VAL A 94 7.27 11.79 11.33
C VAL A 94 8.28 12.82 10.87
N LEU A 95 7.92 13.57 9.84
CA LEU A 95 8.67 14.70 9.36
C LEU A 95 7.91 15.99 9.71
N GLN A 96 8.65 17.00 10.16
CA GLN A 96 8.14 18.35 10.37
C GLN A 96 9.08 19.34 9.70
N ASP A 97 8.54 20.20 8.85
CA ASP A 97 9.32 21.21 8.09
C ASP A 97 10.51 20.60 7.31
N GLY A 98 10.30 19.38 6.77
CA GLY A 98 11.31 18.65 6.02
C GLY A 98 12.38 17.94 6.85
N ALA A 99 12.30 18.02 8.17
CA ALA A 99 13.23 17.34 9.08
C ALA A 99 12.58 16.15 9.79
N LEU A 100 13.36 15.10 10.03
CA LEU A 100 12.92 13.88 10.70
C LEU A 100 12.89 14.13 12.21
N VAL A 101 11.70 14.06 12.83
CA VAL A 101 11.49 14.27 14.27
C VAL A 101 11.26 12.98 15.04
N THR A 102 10.76 11.95 14.37
CA THR A 102 10.56 10.62 14.97
C THR A 102 10.75 9.56 13.91
N GLU A 103 11.45 8.51 14.27
CA GLU A 103 11.65 7.30 13.49
C GLU A 103 11.52 6.10 14.41
N TRP A 104 10.60 5.20 14.07
CA TRP A 104 10.32 4.01 14.85
C TRP A 104 10.08 2.82 13.92
N TYR A 105 10.57 1.67 14.34
CA TYR A 105 10.36 0.41 13.64
C TYR A 105 9.79 -0.63 14.58
N GLY A 106 8.80 -1.37 14.11
CA GLY A 106 8.24 -2.53 14.78
C GLY A 106 9.22 -3.72 14.79
N PRO A 107 8.83 -4.84 15.40
CA PRO A 107 9.72 -6.00 15.55
C PRO A 107 10.28 -6.58 14.26
N LEU A 108 9.58 -6.42 13.13
CA LEU A 108 10.02 -6.89 11.82
C LEU A 108 10.51 -5.75 10.92
N GLY A 109 10.32 -4.50 11.35
CA GLY A 109 10.70 -3.30 10.63
C GLY A 109 12.20 -3.07 10.58
N ALA A 110 12.68 -2.52 9.46
CA ALA A 110 14.05 -2.05 9.31
C ALA A 110 14.11 -0.95 8.24
N PRO A 111 15.02 0.03 8.37
CA PRO A 111 15.07 1.21 7.50
C PRO A 111 15.47 0.89 6.07
N ASP A 112 16.15 -0.21 5.84
CA ASP A 112 16.74 -0.61 4.57
C ASP A 112 16.02 -1.77 3.87
N ARG A 113 14.91 -2.23 4.46
CA ARG A 113 14.13 -3.34 3.88
C ARG A 113 13.00 -2.81 3.00
N PRO A 114 12.83 -3.35 1.78
CA PRO A 114 11.63 -3.11 0.98
C PRO A 114 10.38 -3.62 1.70
N HIS A 115 9.28 -2.92 1.55
CA HIS A 115 7.98 -3.27 2.09
C HIS A 115 6.91 -3.11 1.02
N ALA A 116 5.89 -3.97 1.01
CA ALA A 116 4.75 -3.83 0.12
C ALA A 116 4.03 -2.49 0.39
N LEU A 117 3.92 -1.65 -0.63
CA LEU A 117 3.28 -0.34 -0.52
C LEU A 117 1.77 -0.40 -0.75
N MET A 118 1.27 -1.53 -1.24
CA MET A 118 -0.12 -1.70 -1.60
C MET A 118 -0.61 -0.48 -2.45
N SER A 119 -1.73 0.12 -2.11
CA SER A 119 -2.27 1.26 -2.87
C SER A 119 -1.45 2.56 -2.82
N VAL A 120 -0.47 2.69 -1.94
CA VAL A 120 0.49 3.80 -2.03
C VAL A 120 1.24 3.78 -3.37
N THR A 121 1.37 2.60 -3.99
CA THR A 121 1.89 2.45 -5.36
C THR A 121 1.15 3.33 -6.37
N LYS A 122 -0.16 3.54 -6.21
CA LYS A 122 -0.96 4.43 -7.08
C LYS A 122 -0.48 5.88 -7.04
N SER A 123 0.02 6.34 -5.88
CA SER A 123 0.61 7.68 -5.77
C SER A 123 1.90 7.80 -6.60
N VAL A 124 2.71 6.74 -6.64
CA VAL A 124 3.92 6.70 -7.49
C VAL A 124 3.54 6.71 -8.97
N VAL A 125 2.53 5.90 -9.36
CA VAL A 125 1.99 5.90 -10.73
C VAL A 125 1.44 7.28 -11.10
N GLY A 126 0.75 7.95 -10.17
CA GLY A 126 0.27 9.33 -10.33
C GLY A 126 1.41 10.32 -10.59
N CYS A 127 2.53 10.21 -9.87
CA CYS A 127 3.72 11.03 -10.13
C CYS A 127 4.29 10.78 -11.54
N VAL A 128 4.32 9.52 -11.99
CA VAL A 128 4.76 9.19 -13.36
C VAL A 128 3.82 9.82 -14.39
N ALA A 129 2.50 9.73 -14.19
CA ALA A 129 1.52 10.36 -15.08
C ALA A 129 1.72 11.88 -15.13
N ALA A 130 1.97 12.55 -13.99
CA ALA A 130 2.26 13.98 -13.95
C ALA A 130 3.49 14.35 -14.79
N VAL A 131 4.57 13.56 -14.71
CA VAL A 131 5.76 13.77 -15.54
C VAL A 131 5.46 13.58 -17.04
N LEU A 132 4.62 12.61 -17.39
CA LEU A 132 4.22 12.40 -18.79
C LEU A 132 3.36 13.55 -19.32
N ILE A 133 2.47 14.10 -18.49
CA ILE A 133 1.67 15.29 -18.82
C ILE A 133 2.57 16.51 -19.04
N ASP A 134 3.51 16.77 -18.12
CA ASP A 134 4.46 17.86 -18.23
C ASP A 134 5.30 17.78 -19.52
N ARG A 135 5.64 16.56 -19.95
CA ARG A 135 6.36 16.30 -21.20
C ARG A 135 5.49 16.31 -22.48
N GLY A 136 4.20 16.54 -22.34
CA GLY A 136 3.25 16.51 -23.47
C GLY A 136 3.03 15.12 -24.08
N LEU A 137 3.38 14.07 -23.37
CA LEU A 137 3.21 12.67 -23.78
C LEU A 137 1.86 12.07 -23.37
N LEU A 138 1.18 12.71 -22.43
CA LEU A 138 -0.13 12.33 -21.94
C LEU A 138 -1.00 13.59 -21.85
N ASP A 139 -2.14 13.60 -22.56
CA ASP A 139 -3.10 14.71 -22.50
C ASP A 139 -4.14 14.41 -21.40
N PRO A 140 -4.19 15.21 -20.32
CA PRO A 140 -5.16 14.99 -19.24
C PRO A 140 -6.61 15.23 -19.66
N ASP A 141 -6.85 15.95 -20.76
CA ASP A 141 -8.17 16.28 -21.28
C ASP A 141 -8.66 15.31 -22.37
N ALA A 142 -7.80 14.41 -22.83
CA ALA A 142 -8.21 13.37 -23.76
C ALA A 142 -9.03 12.28 -23.03
N GLU A 143 -9.93 11.63 -23.77
CA GLU A 143 -10.61 10.44 -23.27
C GLU A 143 -9.60 9.31 -23.04
N ILE A 144 -9.75 8.56 -21.94
CA ILE A 144 -8.88 7.42 -21.61
C ILE A 144 -8.89 6.35 -22.73
N THR A 145 -10.00 6.25 -23.44
CA THR A 145 -10.18 5.33 -24.58
C THR A 145 -9.32 5.67 -25.80
N SER A 146 -8.78 6.89 -25.87
CA SER A 146 -7.78 7.27 -26.88
C SER A 146 -6.45 6.57 -26.67
N TYR A 147 -6.11 6.26 -25.43
CA TYR A 147 -4.87 5.56 -25.04
C TYR A 147 -5.08 4.06 -24.82
N VAL A 148 -6.27 3.67 -24.36
CA VAL A 148 -6.66 2.29 -24.07
C VAL A 148 -8.02 2.01 -24.74
N PRO A 149 -8.03 1.75 -26.07
CA PRO A 149 -9.27 1.55 -26.83
C PRO A 149 -10.15 0.41 -26.32
N GLU A 150 -9.55 -0.58 -25.66
CA GLU A 150 -10.25 -1.73 -25.08
C GLU A 150 -11.25 -1.33 -23.99
N LEU A 151 -11.11 -0.14 -23.42
CA LEU A 151 -12.03 0.38 -22.41
C LEU A 151 -13.31 0.99 -23.00
N ALA A 152 -13.45 1.09 -24.33
CA ALA A 152 -14.60 1.73 -24.97
C ALA A 152 -15.95 1.07 -24.64
N GLY A 153 -15.96 -0.23 -24.31
CA GLY A 153 -17.14 -0.97 -23.89
C GLY A 153 -17.35 -1.06 -22.37
N SER A 154 -16.58 -0.32 -21.58
CA SER A 154 -16.59 -0.40 -20.13
C SER A 154 -17.16 0.85 -19.47
N GLY A 155 -17.23 0.85 -18.13
CA GLY A 155 -17.61 2.04 -17.34
C GLY A 155 -16.63 3.22 -17.45
N TYR A 156 -15.48 3.04 -18.12
CA TYR A 156 -14.52 4.11 -18.39
C TYR A 156 -14.81 4.87 -19.70
N ALA A 157 -15.79 4.45 -20.50
CA ALA A 157 -16.17 5.17 -21.72
C ALA A 157 -16.56 6.63 -21.40
N GLY A 158 -15.93 7.58 -22.09
CA GLY A 158 -16.12 9.02 -21.86
C GLY A 158 -15.39 9.58 -20.63
N ALA A 159 -14.68 8.76 -19.86
CA ALA A 159 -13.82 9.26 -18.79
C ALA A 159 -12.55 9.89 -19.40
N LEU A 160 -12.18 11.07 -18.93
CA LEU A 160 -10.93 11.71 -19.30
C LEU A 160 -9.76 11.10 -18.51
N VAL A 161 -8.55 11.21 -19.05
CA VAL A 161 -7.31 10.81 -18.36
C VAL A 161 -7.26 11.42 -16.96
N ARG A 162 -7.58 12.72 -16.82
CA ARG A 162 -7.61 13.39 -15.51
C ARG A 162 -8.56 12.73 -14.51
N HIS A 163 -9.72 12.23 -14.97
CA HIS A 163 -10.69 11.57 -14.08
C HIS A 163 -10.14 10.27 -13.52
N VAL A 164 -9.36 9.53 -14.31
CA VAL A 164 -8.69 8.30 -13.87
C VAL A 164 -7.53 8.63 -12.92
N TYR A 165 -6.71 9.61 -13.30
CA TYR A 165 -5.58 10.12 -12.52
C TYR A 165 -6.01 10.63 -11.13
N ASP A 166 -7.13 11.36 -11.07
CA ASP A 166 -7.70 11.90 -9.83
C ASP A 166 -8.55 10.87 -9.04
N MET A 167 -8.60 9.62 -9.49
CA MET A 167 -9.45 8.57 -8.90
C MET A 167 -10.96 8.92 -8.93
N ARG A 168 -11.41 9.59 -9.99
CA ARG A 168 -12.77 10.15 -10.17
C ARG A 168 -13.45 9.67 -11.45
N SER A 169 -13.11 8.47 -11.91
CA SER A 169 -13.63 7.88 -13.14
C SER A 169 -15.16 7.70 -13.17
N GLY A 170 -15.80 7.65 -12.01
CA GLY A 170 -17.25 7.40 -11.90
C GLY A 170 -17.66 5.93 -12.07
N VAL A 171 -16.70 5.02 -12.24
CA VAL A 171 -16.94 3.58 -12.30
C VAL A 171 -17.50 3.12 -10.96
N ARG A 172 -18.60 2.35 -10.99
CA ARG A 172 -19.12 1.70 -9.81
C ARG A 172 -18.23 0.50 -9.48
N PHE A 173 -17.58 0.55 -8.34
CA PHE A 173 -16.68 -0.48 -7.86
C PHE A 173 -16.82 -0.61 -6.34
N LEU A 174 -17.11 -1.81 -5.87
CA LEU A 174 -17.26 -2.10 -4.45
C LEU A 174 -15.94 -2.62 -3.89
N GLU A 175 -15.33 -1.82 -3.00
CA GLU A 175 -14.06 -2.14 -2.34
C GLU A 175 -14.29 -2.51 -0.88
N GLU A 176 -14.98 -3.63 -0.64
CA GLU A 176 -15.23 -4.19 0.69
C GLU A 176 -14.44 -5.49 0.87
N TYR A 177 -13.26 -5.41 1.45
CA TYR A 177 -12.36 -6.57 1.59
C TYR A 177 -12.92 -7.70 2.45
N ALA A 178 -13.83 -7.42 3.37
CA ALA A 178 -14.51 -8.42 4.19
C ALA A 178 -15.71 -9.09 3.49
N ASN A 179 -16.13 -8.57 2.34
CA ASN A 179 -17.25 -9.10 1.57
C ASN A 179 -16.72 -9.95 0.40
N PRO A 180 -16.92 -11.28 0.41
CA PRO A 180 -16.41 -12.14 -0.65
C PRO A 180 -17.02 -11.85 -2.03
N ASP A 181 -18.22 -11.25 -2.08
CA ASP A 181 -18.91 -10.92 -3.33
C ASP A 181 -18.55 -9.51 -3.86
N SER A 182 -17.64 -8.80 -3.22
CA SER A 182 -17.22 -7.46 -3.64
C SER A 182 -16.42 -7.48 -4.95
N ASP A 183 -16.44 -6.36 -5.68
CA ASP A 183 -15.72 -6.24 -6.94
C ASP A 183 -14.20 -6.37 -6.75
N ILE A 184 -13.67 -5.90 -5.59
CA ILE A 184 -12.25 -6.04 -5.29
C ILE A 184 -11.86 -7.52 -5.13
N ARG A 185 -12.68 -8.36 -4.52
CA ARG A 185 -12.39 -9.78 -4.37
C ARG A 185 -12.39 -10.51 -5.72
N ARG A 186 -13.34 -10.20 -6.60
CA ARG A 186 -13.34 -10.70 -7.97
C ARG A 186 -12.12 -10.25 -8.77
N LEU A 187 -11.65 -9.02 -8.54
CA LEU A 187 -10.43 -8.52 -9.16
C LEU A 187 -9.21 -9.29 -8.64
N ASP A 188 -9.09 -9.51 -7.33
CA ASP A 188 -8.01 -10.28 -6.72
C ASP A 188 -7.93 -11.70 -7.29
N GLU A 189 -9.07 -12.38 -7.45
CA GLU A 189 -9.16 -13.69 -8.09
C GLU A 189 -8.72 -13.63 -9.57
N TRP A 190 -9.20 -12.63 -10.30
CA TRP A 190 -8.91 -12.51 -11.74
C TRP A 190 -7.43 -12.22 -12.01
N VAL A 191 -6.75 -11.47 -11.14
CA VAL A 191 -5.30 -11.23 -11.24
C VAL A 191 -4.46 -12.29 -10.54
N GLU A 192 -5.07 -13.38 -10.06
CA GLU A 192 -4.41 -14.49 -9.37
C GLU A 192 -3.68 -14.09 -8.08
N TRP A 193 -4.12 -13.01 -7.45
CA TRP A 193 -3.60 -12.60 -6.14
C TRP A 193 -4.18 -13.42 -4.99
N GLN A 194 -5.34 -14.02 -5.22
CA GLN A 194 -5.95 -15.04 -4.38
C GLN A 194 -6.57 -16.07 -5.32
N SER A 195 -6.28 -17.34 -5.12
CA SER A 195 -7.00 -18.38 -5.86
C SER A 195 -8.33 -18.61 -5.17
N GLY A 196 -9.43 -18.61 -5.94
CA GLY A 196 -10.75 -18.93 -5.48
C GLY A 196 -10.88 -20.38 -5.00
#